data_5584d8b0c3a5dbbe4ade6ef076ed6b8d
#
_entry.id   5584d8b0c3a5dbbe4ade6ef076ed6b8d
#
_cell.length_a   1.000
_cell.length_b   1.000
_cell.length_c   1.000
_cell.angle_alpha   90.00
_cell.angle_beta   90.00
_cell.angle_gamma   90.00
#
_symmetry.space_group_name_H-M   'P 1'
#
loop_
_entity.id
_entity.type
_entity.pdbx_description
1 polymer ?
#
loop_
_entity_poly.entity_id
_entity_poly.type
_entity_poly.pdbx_seq_one_letter_code
_entity_poly.pdbx_strand_id
1 'polypeptide(L)'
;MIRVTIVSPNSALRIGLRELLSRQPDIKVVGETVDLESVNEMETEVVVLASVSSARLLENKTSFAILFLTDDVESLRGMLNSNPRAWGVLSADATEDELVAAVRAVGEGLWVGAPGLVGDLIRLSGRREFSSEDSLVEPLTAREMEVIQLMAQGLANKQIALKLGISEHTVKFHLSSLYAKLGISSRTEAVKRGIELGLISL
;
A
#
# COMPACT_ATOMS: atom_id res chain seq x y z
N MET A 1 -4.40 -8.91 -25.21
CA MET A 1 -4.42 -7.48 -25.58
C MET A 1 -5.00 -6.75 -24.39
N ILE A 2 -4.21 -5.86 -23.77
CA ILE A 2 -4.57 -5.14 -22.53
C ILE A 2 -5.47 -3.97 -22.90
N ARG A 3 -6.67 -3.89 -22.31
CA ARG A 3 -7.64 -2.82 -22.55
C ARG A 3 -7.43 -1.69 -21.54
N VAL A 4 -7.02 -0.52 -22.05
CA VAL A 4 -6.63 0.64 -21.25
C VAL A 4 -7.64 1.76 -21.38
N THR A 5 -8.04 2.36 -20.26
CA THR A 5 -8.75 3.64 -20.24
C THR A 5 -7.84 4.71 -19.64
N ILE A 6 -7.75 5.85 -20.29
CA ILE A 6 -6.94 6.99 -19.87
C ILE A 6 -7.85 7.99 -19.14
N VAL A 7 -7.47 8.36 -17.93
CA VAL A 7 -8.20 9.32 -17.10
C VAL A 7 -7.32 10.53 -16.79
N SER A 8 -7.72 11.69 -17.29
CA SER A 8 -7.07 12.97 -16.97
C SER A 8 -7.99 14.14 -17.31
N PRO A 9 -8.06 15.21 -16.52
CA PRO A 9 -8.74 16.45 -16.89
C PRO A 9 -8.00 17.19 -18.01
N ASN A 10 -6.70 16.95 -18.20
CA ASN A 10 -5.90 17.57 -19.24
C ASN A 10 -6.05 16.83 -20.58
N SER A 11 -6.71 17.46 -21.57
CA SER A 11 -6.95 16.89 -22.88
C SER A 11 -5.67 16.62 -23.67
N ALA A 12 -4.67 17.48 -23.58
CA ALA A 12 -3.40 17.30 -24.30
C ALA A 12 -2.66 16.07 -23.77
N LEU A 13 -2.70 15.84 -22.47
CA LEU A 13 -2.09 14.66 -21.84
C LEU A 13 -2.82 13.37 -22.24
N ARG A 14 -4.17 13.39 -22.30
CA ARG A 14 -4.93 12.23 -22.79
C ARG A 14 -4.55 11.86 -24.23
N ILE A 15 -4.49 12.86 -25.12
CA ILE A 15 -4.10 12.65 -26.52
C ILE A 15 -2.68 12.08 -26.61
N GLY A 16 -1.72 12.64 -25.86
CA GLY A 16 -0.33 12.16 -25.82
C GLY A 16 -0.23 10.72 -25.36
N LEU A 17 -0.87 10.39 -24.23
CA LEU A 17 -0.86 9.03 -23.67
C LEU A 17 -1.54 8.02 -24.62
N ARG A 18 -2.65 8.41 -25.27
CA ARG A 18 -3.30 7.58 -26.28
C ARG A 18 -2.34 7.28 -27.43
N GLU A 19 -1.69 8.28 -27.97
CA GLU A 19 -0.76 8.12 -29.09
C GLU A 19 0.38 7.17 -28.73
N LEU A 20 0.99 7.32 -27.55
CA LEU A 20 2.07 6.47 -27.07
C LEU A 20 1.61 5.00 -26.87
N LEU A 21 0.49 4.79 -26.20
CA LEU A 21 -0.01 3.45 -25.90
C LEU A 21 -0.57 2.73 -27.13
N SER A 22 -1.17 3.46 -28.08
CA SER A 22 -1.73 2.87 -29.30
C SER A 22 -0.67 2.37 -30.30
N ARG A 23 0.60 2.75 -30.13
CA ARG A 23 1.71 2.20 -30.92
C ARG A 23 2.05 0.76 -30.53
N GLN A 24 1.62 0.32 -29.36
CA GLN A 24 1.93 -1.01 -28.86
C GLN A 24 0.89 -2.04 -29.35
N PRO A 25 1.33 -3.15 -29.99
CA PRO A 25 0.42 -4.12 -30.62
C PRO A 25 -0.40 -4.91 -29.62
N ASP A 26 0.00 -4.96 -28.35
CA ASP A 26 -0.61 -5.70 -27.25
C ASP A 26 -1.47 -4.82 -26.33
N ILE A 27 -1.50 -3.49 -26.57
CA ILE A 27 -2.29 -2.53 -25.81
C ILE A 27 -3.38 -1.91 -26.70
N LYS A 28 -4.60 -1.82 -26.16
CA LYS A 28 -5.74 -1.17 -26.83
C LYS A 28 -6.32 -0.11 -25.92
N VAL A 29 -6.25 1.15 -26.32
CA VAL A 29 -6.97 2.22 -25.65
C VAL A 29 -8.46 2.11 -26.00
N VAL A 30 -9.28 1.81 -25.00
CA VAL A 30 -10.73 1.59 -25.14
C VAL A 30 -11.56 2.79 -24.69
N GLY A 31 -10.96 3.70 -23.91
CA GLY A 31 -11.65 4.90 -23.41
C GLY A 31 -10.71 6.02 -23.02
N GLU A 32 -11.25 7.24 -23.05
CA GLU A 32 -10.63 8.45 -22.53
C GLU A 32 -11.69 9.25 -21.76
N THR A 33 -11.42 9.51 -20.49
CA THR A 33 -12.36 10.22 -19.60
C THR A 33 -11.68 11.33 -18.82
N VAL A 34 -12.47 12.22 -18.26
CA VAL A 34 -11.98 13.32 -17.40
C VAL A 34 -11.84 12.89 -15.94
N ASP A 35 -12.65 11.91 -15.54
CA ASP A 35 -12.76 11.38 -14.19
C ASP A 35 -12.92 9.86 -14.15
N LEU A 36 -12.74 9.28 -12.97
CA LEU A 36 -12.85 7.83 -12.77
C LEU A 36 -14.30 7.30 -12.82
N GLU A 37 -15.27 8.13 -12.48
CA GLU A 37 -16.68 7.73 -12.44
C GLU A 37 -17.20 7.40 -13.86
N SER A 38 -16.59 8.00 -14.87
CA SER A 38 -16.93 7.79 -16.28
C SER A 38 -16.24 6.55 -16.90
N VAL A 39 -15.46 5.79 -16.14
CA VAL A 39 -14.76 4.59 -16.63
C VAL A 39 -15.74 3.43 -16.79
N ASN A 40 -15.77 2.82 -17.98
CA ASN A 40 -16.51 1.58 -18.19
C ASN A 40 -15.71 0.37 -17.65
N GLU A 41 -16.07 -0.10 -16.46
CA GLU A 41 -15.37 -1.21 -15.79
C GLU A 41 -15.42 -2.54 -16.55
N MET A 42 -16.49 -2.78 -17.36
CA MET A 42 -16.64 -4.03 -18.12
C MET A 42 -15.67 -4.11 -19.30
N GLU A 43 -15.23 -2.97 -19.80
CA GLU A 43 -14.35 -2.88 -20.96
C GLU A 43 -12.90 -2.57 -20.59
N THR A 44 -12.62 -2.17 -19.35
CA THR A 44 -11.32 -1.69 -18.88
C THR A 44 -10.61 -2.72 -18.01
N GLU A 45 -9.36 -3.03 -18.33
CA GLU A 45 -8.48 -3.88 -17.52
C GLU A 45 -7.47 -3.05 -16.72
N VAL A 46 -6.99 -1.94 -17.31
CA VAL A 46 -6.06 -1.02 -16.70
C VAL A 46 -6.55 0.42 -16.89
N VAL A 47 -6.56 1.19 -15.82
CA VAL A 47 -6.76 2.63 -15.84
C VAL A 47 -5.41 3.33 -15.70
N VAL A 48 -5.06 4.19 -16.66
CA VAL A 48 -3.94 5.11 -16.54
C VAL A 48 -4.49 6.44 -16.03
N LEU A 49 -4.21 6.75 -14.76
CA LEU A 49 -4.72 7.93 -14.08
C LEU A 49 -3.64 9.00 -13.98
N ALA A 50 -3.75 10.05 -14.78
CA ALA A 50 -2.82 11.17 -14.84
C ALA A 50 -3.42 12.45 -14.22
N SER A 51 -4.03 12.29 -13.07
CA SER A 51 -4.46 13.40 -12.18
C SER A 51 -4.89 12.83 -10.84
N VAL A 52 -4.38 13.39 -9.80
CA VAL A 52 -4.60 12.90 -8.44
C VAL A 52 -5.90 13.39 -7.82
N SER A 53 -6.49 14.45 -8.36
CA SER A 53 -7.76 14.98 -7.86
C SER A 53 -8.90 13.95 -7.89
N SER A 54 -8.83 12.98 -8.81
CA SER A 54 -9.81 11.90 -8.96
C SER A 54 -9.53 10.67 -8.09
N ALA A 55 -8.33 10.57 -7.48
CA ALA A 55 -7.95 9.40 -6.67
C ALA A 55 -8.73 9.29 -5.34
N ARG A 56 -9.38 10.37 -4.89
CA ARG A 56 -10.23 10.37 -3.68
C ARG A 56 -11.53 9.56 -3.83
N LEU A 57 -11.89 9.15 -5.04
CA LEU A 57 -13.17 8.50 -5.34
C LEU A 57 -13.12 6.97 -5.35
N LEU A 58 -11.95 6.36 -5.05
CA LEU A 58 -11.80 4.91 -4.99
C LEU A 58 -12.19 4.33 -3.63
N GLU A 59 -13.35 4.72 -3.11
CA GLU A 59 -13.91 4.16 -1.87
C GLU A 59 -14.41 2.71 -2.02
N ASN A 60 -14.54 2.24 -3.27
CA ASN A 60 -15.04 0.89 -3.58
C ASN A 60 -13.98 0.02 -4.25
N LYS A 61 -14.11 -1.29 -4.07
CA LYS A 61 -13.28 -2.30 -4.72
C LYS A 61 -13.44 -2.20 -6.24
N THR A 62 -12.38 -1.79 -6.95
CA THR A 62 -12.38 -1.69 -8.42
C THR A 62 -12.06 -3.03 -9.06
N SER A 63 -12.69 -3.31 -10.20
CA SER A 63 -12.43 -4.52 -11.00
C SER A 63 -11.18 -4.41 -11.88
N PHE A 64 -10.67 -3.20 -12.10
CA PHE A 64 -9.51 -2.88 -12.94
C PHE A 64 -8.24 -2.61 -12.10
N ALA A 65 -7.10 -2.74 -12.73
CA ALA A 65 -5.82 -2.31 -12.20
C ALA A 65 -5.60 -0.81 -12.47
N ILE A 66 -4.80 -0.12 -11.64
CA ILE A 66 -4.61 1.33 -11.76
C ILE A 66 -3.12 1.67 -11.83
N LEU A 67 -2.75 2.45 -12.85
CA LEU A 67 -1.42 3.04 -12.97
C LEU A 67 -1.51 4.55 -12.79
N PHE A 68 -0.88 5.06 -11.74
CA PHE A 68 -0.80 6.50 -11.44
C PHE A 68 0.40 7.13 -12.13
N LEU A 69 0.18 8.28 -12.76
CA LEU A 69 1.23 9.17 -13.24
C LEU A 69 1.20 10.43 -12.38
N THR A 70 2.06 10.48 -11.37
CA THR A 70 2.09 11.58 -10.39
C THR A 70 3.39 11.60 -9.62
N ASP A 71 3.85 12.82 -9.27
CA ASP A 71 4.93 13.06 -8.33
C ASP A 71 4.40 13.40 -6.92
N ASP A 72 3.07 13.60 -6.80
CA ASP A 72 2.39 13.86 -5.53
C ASP A 72 1.91 12.55 -4.89
N VAL A 73 2.78 11.95 -4.10
CA VAL A 73 2.53 10.67 -3.41
C VAL A 73 1.55 10.83 -2.24
N GLU A 74 1.49 12.03 -1.62
CA GLU A 74 0.57 12.32 -0.51
C GLU A 74 -0.90 12.11 -0.89
N SER A 75 -1.25 12.50 -2.12
CA SER A 75 -2.61 12.37 -2.62
C SER A 75 -3.03 10.92 -2.90
N LEU A 76 -2.08 9.96 -2.97
CA LEU A 76 -2.35 8.53 -3.12
C LEU A 76 -2.71 7.82 -1.80
N ARG A 77 -2.58 8.50 -0.65
CA ARG A 77 -2.87 7.93 0.68
C ARG A 77 -4.24 7.26 0.79
N GLY A 78 -5.27 7.95 0.30
CA GLY A 78 -6.65 7.42 0.36
C GLY A 78 -6.86 6.14 -0.42
N MET A 79 -6.04 5.93 -1.44
CA MET A 79 -6.14 4.78 -2.33
C MET A 79 -5.50 3.51 -1.80
N LEU A 80 -4.43 3.61 -1.00
CA LEU A 80 -3.79 2.45 -0.39
C LEU A 80 -4.77 1.67 0.51
N ASN A 81 -5.88 2.30 0.90
CA ASN A 81 -6.94 1.69 1.69
C ASN A 81 -8.02 0.99 0.85
N SER A 82 -8.12 1.27 -0.46
CA SER A 82 -9.19 0.74 -1.33
C SER A 82 -8.92 -0.65 -1.92
N ASN A 83 -7.75 -1.24 -1.65
CA ASN A 83 -7.36 -2.60 -2.07
C ASN A 83 -7.65 -2.91 -3.55
N PRO A 84 -7.09 -2.16 -4.52
CA PRO A 84 -7.28 -2.43 -5.94
C PRO A 84 -6.67 -3.78 -6.34
N ARG A 85 -7.16 -4.37 -7.46
CA ARG A 85 -6.66 -5.64 -7.99
C ARG A 85 -5.14 -5.65 -8.19
N ALA A 86 -4.61 -4.58 -8.76
CA ALA A 86 -3.20 -4.27 -8.90
C ALA A 86 -3.05 -2.77 -9.06
N TRP A 87 -1.90 -2.22 -8.72
CA TRP A 87 -1.64 -0.81 -8.90
C TRP A 87 -0.17 -0.53 -9.20
N GLY A 88 0.07 0.62 -9.81
CA GLY A 88 1.40 1.12 -10.04
C GLY A 88 1.47 2.62 -9.88
N VAL A 89 2.68 3.14 -9.61
CA VAL A 89 2.96 4.57 -9.56
C VAL A 89 4.24 4.88 -10.32
N LEU A 90 4.14 5.76 -11.28
CA LEU A 90 5.26 6.35 -12.01
C LEU A 90 5.25 7.87 -11.84
N SER A 91 6.42 8.47 -12.05
CA SER A 91 6.53 9.93 -12.15
C SER A 91 5.70 10.45 -13.34
N ALA A 92 5.27 11.70 -13.25
CA ALA A 92 4.56 12.38 -14.34
C ALA A 92 5.43 12.56 -15.60
N ASP A 93 6.76 12.49 -15.46
CA ASP A 93 7.76 12.59 -16.54
C ASP A 93 8.30 11.20 -16.98
N ALA A 94 7.63 10.11 -16.59
CA ALA A 94 8.00 8.77 -17.00
C ALA A 94 8.16 8.63 -18.52
N THR A 95 9.19 7.90 -18.93
CA THR A 95 9.44 7.63 -20.35
C THR A 95 8.40 6.71 -20.98
N GLU A 96 8.32 6.68 -22.31
CA GLU A 96 7.43 5.77 -23.04
C GLU A 96 7.66 4.30 -22.64
N ASP A 97 8.93 3.88 -22.54
CA ASP A 97 9.30 2.51 -22.19
C ASP A 97 8.84 2.14 -20.76
N GLU A 98 9.01 3.04 -19.80
CA GLU A 98 8.55 2.85 -18.42
C GLU A 98 7.03 2.76 -18.35
N LEU A 99 6.32 3.66 -19.04
CA LEU A 99 4.86 3.67 -19.10
C LEU A 99 4.32 2.35 -19.66
N VAL A 100 4.85 1.91 -20.79
CA VAL A 100 4.42 0.67 -21.46
C VAL A 100 4.72 -0.56 -20.60
N ALA A 101 5.93 -0.64 -20.01
CA ALA A 101 6.29 -1.72 -19.10
C ALA A 101 5.37 -1.78 -17.88
N ALA A 102 5.05 -0.62 -17.30
CA ALA A 102 4.16 -0.53 -16.14
C ALA A 102 2.73 -0.95 -16.47
N VAL A 103 2.18 -0.51 -17.61
CA VAL A 103 0.83 -0.92 -18.08
C VAL A 103 0.76 -2.44 -18.23
N ARG A 104 1.78 -3.08 -18.82
CA ARG A 104 1.85 -4.54 -18.94
C ARG A 104 1.87 -5.23 -17.58
N ALA A 105 2.75 -4.78 -16.70
CA ALA A 105 2.92 -5.40 -15.38
C ALA A 105 1.66 -5.27 -14.52
N VAL A 106 1.01 -4.10 -14.44
CA VAL A 106 -0.24 -3.96 -13.67
C VAL A 106 -1.39 -4.72 -14.34
N GLY A 107 -1.42 -4.82 -15.66
CA GLY A 107 -2.39 -5.64 -16.39
C GLY A 107 -2.30 -7.13 -16.03
N GLU A 108 -1.09 -7.63 -15.76
CA GLU A 108 -0.83 -8.98 -15.26
C GLU A 108 -1.10 -9.15 -13.76
N GLY A 109 -1.46 -8.08 -13.06
CA GLY A 109 -1.76 -8.11 -11.63
C GLY A 109 -0.53 -7.87 -10.73
N LEU A 110 0.57 -7.38 -11.28
CA LEU A 110 1.78 -7.04 -10.53
C LEU A 110 1.69 -5.61 -9.98
N TRP A 111 2.43 -5.35 -8.92
CA TRP A 111 2.61 -3.99 -8.40
C TRP A 111 3.87 -3.38 -9.01
N VAL A 112 3.78 -2.12 -9.40
CA VAL A 112 4.87 -1.39 -10.06
C VAL A 112 5.06 -0.02 -9.40
N GLY A 113 6.31 0.40 -9.26
CA GLY A 113 6.57 1.74 -8.78
C GLY A 113 8.01 2.18 -9.00
N ALA A 114 8.20 3.45 -9.34
CA ALA A 114 9.51 4.07 -9.35
C ALA A 114 10.10 4.03 -7.92
N PRO A 115 11.38 3.63 -7.75
CA PRO A 115 11.97 3.38 -6.42
C PRO A 115 11.85 4.54 -5.44
N GLY A 116 11.99 5.80 -5.90
CA GLY A 116 11.81 6.99 -5.09
C GLY A 116 10.37 7.14 -4.57
N LEU A 117 9.38 7.02 -5.46
CA LEU A 117 7.96 7.15 -5.14
C LEU A 117 7.47 6.03 -4.22
N VAL A 118 7.94 4.80 -4.45
CA VAL A 118 7.63 3.66 -3.57
C VAL A 118 8.22 3.87 -2.17
N GLY A 119 9.43 4.38 -2.07
CA GLY A 119 10.05 4.72 -0.78
C GLY A 119 9.22 5.74 0.00
N ASP A 120 8.70 6.76 -0.66
CA ASP A 120 7.85 7.77 -0.05
C ASP A 120 6.46 7.22 0.30
N LEU A 121 5.86 6.38 -0.55
CA LEU A 121 4.62 5.66 -0.23
C LEU A 121 4.76 4.75 1.00
N ILE A 122 5.87 4.02 1.13
CA ILE A 122 6.15 3.19 2.31
C ILE A 122 6.30 4.07 3.56
N ARG A 123 7.01 5.20 3.45
CA ARG A 123 7.14 6.17 4.55
C ARG A 123 5.79 6.78 4.94
N LEU A 124 4.94 7.06 3.97
CA LEU A 124 3.59 7.59 4.19
C LEU A 124 2.66 6.51 4.79
N SER A 125 2.79 5.26 4.34
CA SER A 125 2.05 4.13 4.91
C SER A 125 2.51 3.81 6.34
N GLY A 126 3.80 3.97 6.62
CA GLY A 126 4.37 3.88 7.98
C GLY A 126 4.00 5.06 8.87
N ARG A 127 3.59 6.19 8.29
CA ARG A 127 2.89 7.30 8.95
C ARG A 127 1.36 7.14 8.79
N ARG A 128 0.84 5.94 8.92
CA ARG A 128 -0.59 5.85 9.24
C ARG A 128 -0.80 6.73 10.47
N GLU A 129 -1.41 7.88 10.26
CA GLU A 129 -2.25 8.42 11.32
C GLU A 129 -3.22 7.29 11.59
N PHE A 130 -3.00 6.63 12.71
CA PHE A 130 -3.93 5.65 13.22
C PHE A 130 -5.29 6.35 13.22
N SER A 131 -6.14 6.01 12.24
CA SER A 131 -7.57 6.22 12.43
C SER A 131 -7.84 5.65 13.82
N SER A 132 -8.63 6.33 14.59
CA SER A 132 -8.91 6.05 16.01
C SER A 132 -9.41 4.62 16.29
N GLU A 133 -9.58 3.78 15.28
CA GLU A 133 -9.93 2.36 15.38
C GLU A 133 -8.70 1.41 15.36
N ASP A 134 -7.50 1.85 14.86
CA ASP A 134 -6.25 1.07 14.86
C ASP A 134 -5.26 1.53 15.94
N SER A 135 -5.60 2.56 16.73
CA SER A 135 -4.83 2.92 17.91
C SER A 135 -4.95 1.79 18.94
N LEU A 136 -3.83 1.43 19.54
CA LEU A 136 -3.86 0.58 20.72
C LEU A 136 -4.88 1.18 21.69
N VAL A 137 -5.83 0.37 22.15
CA VAL A 137 -6.80 0.78 23.16
C VAL A 137 -6.09 1.36 24.37
N GLU A 138 -4.86 0.92 24.58
CA GLU A 138 -3.92 1.39 25.61
C GLU A 138 -2.49 1.28 25.10
N PRO A 139 -1.61 2.29 25.26
CA PRO A 139 -0.22 2.22 24.83
C PRO A 139 0.55 1.12 25.56
N LEU A 140 1.52 0.50 24.89
CA LEU A 140 2.38 -0.48 25.52
C LEU A 140 3.24 0.20 26.59
N THR A 141 3.35 -0.43 27.75
CA THR A 141 4.29 -0.02 28.79
C THR A 141 5.74 -0.27 28.33
N ALA A 142 6.71 0.40 28.97
CA ALA A 142 8.12 0.18 28.68
C ALA A 142 8.51 -1.31 28.79
N ARG A 143 7.90 -2.04 29.72
CA ARG A 143 8.18 -3.46 29.92
C ARG A 143 7.58 -4.36 28.84
N GLU A 144 6.38 -4.05 28.37
CA GLU A 144 5.75 -4.72 27.22
C GLU A 144 6.52 -4.47 25.94
N MET A 145 7.08 -3.25 25.77
CA MET A 145 7.95 -2.91 24.65
C MET A 145 9.25 -3.74 24.66
N GLU A 146 9.91 -3.88 25.80
CA GLU A 146 11.10 -4.73 25.92
C GLU A 146 10.77 -6.21 25.60
N VAL A 147 9.63 -6.70 26.07
CA VAL A 147 9.19 -8.07 25.82
C VAL A 147 8.92 -8.30 24.32
N ILE A 148 8.23 -7.41 23.63
CA ILE A 148 7.93 -7.59 22.20
C ILE A 148 9.20 -7.51 21.34
N GLN A 149 10.16 -6.65 21.68
CA GLN A 149 11.45 -6.57 20.98
C GLN A 149 12.27 -7.87 21.13
N LEU A 150 12.31 -8.45 22.32
CA LEU A 150 13.00 -9.72 22.55
C LEU A 150 12.29 -10.90 21.89
N MET A 151 10.97 -10.81 21.83
CA MET A 151 10.13 -11.77 21.12
C MET A 151 10.38 -11.76 19.61
N ALA A 152 10.59 -10.60 19.01
CA ALA A 152 10.95 -10.44 17.61
C ALA A 152 12.33 -11.03 17.28
N GLN A 153 13.26 -11.01 18.24
CA GLN A 153 14.56 -11.69 18.14
C GLN A 153 14.46 -13.22 18.23
N GLY A 154 13.26 -13.79 18.37
CA GLY A 154 13.05 -15.23 18.45
C GLY A 154 13.27 -15.85 19.83
N LEU A 155 13.49 -15.07 20.90
CA LEU A 155 13.80 -15.59 22.24
C LEU A 155 12.57 -16.28 22.86
N ALA A 156 12.73 -17.48 23.40
CA ALA A 156 11.68 -18.14 24.18
C ALA A 156 11.44 -17.44 25.54
N ASN A 157 10.27 -17.61 26.15
CA ASN A 157 9.88 -16.93 27.39
C ASN A 157 10.91 -17.08 28.50
N LYS A 158 11.54 -18.25 28.62
CA LYS A 158 12.61 -18.53 29.58
C LYS A 158 13.86 -17.64 29.33
N GLN A 159 14.20 -17.43 28.07
CA GLN A 159 15.34 -16.58 27.67
C GLN A 159 15.03 -15.09 27.89
N ILE A 160 13.78 -14.68 27.59
CA ILE A 160 13.28 -13.34 27.88
C ILE A 160 13.33 -13.08 29.38
N ALA A 161 12.86 -14.03 30.20
CA ALA A 161 12.89 -13.94 31.66
C ALA A 161 14.32 -13.73 32.20
N LEU A 162 15.27 -14.51 31.73
CA LEU A 162 16.69 -14.38 32.09
C LEU A 162 17.23 -13.00 31.68
N LYS A 163 16.97 -12.56 30.46
CA LYS A 163 17.49 -11.30 29.91
C LYS A 163 16.91 -10.07 30.62
N LEU A 164 15.69 -10.17 31.10
CA LEU A 164 14.99 -9.11 31.79
C LEU A 164 15.07 -9.18 33.31
N GLY A 165 15.69 -10.22 33.88
CA GLY A 165 15.84 -10.41 35.33
C GLY A 165 14.52 -10.66 36.07
N ILE A 166 13.52 -11.32 35.41
CA ILE A 166 12.20 -11.61 35.97
C ILE A 166 11.87 -13.10 35.87
N SER A 167 10.76 -13.53 36.47
CA SER A 167 10.30 -14.90 36.33
C SER A 167 9.65 -15.17 34.97
N GLU A 168 9.69 -16.44 34.51
CA GLU A 168 8.95 -16.84 33.29
C GLU A 168 7.44 -16.59 33.44
N HIS A 169 6.90 -16.71 34.62
CA HIS A 169 5.51 -16.39 34.93
C HIS A 169 5.20 -14.91 34.69
N THR A 170 6.11 -14.02 35.11
CA THR A 170 5.99 -12.58 34.87
C THR A 170 6.04 -12.24 33.38
N VAL A 171 6.91 -12.94 32.60
CA VAL A 171 6.92 -12.80 31.13
C VAL A 171 5.58 -13.18 30.52
N LYS A 172 4.98 -14.31 30.94
CA LYS A 172 3.66 -14.73 30.47
C LYS A 172 2.57 -13.72 30.80
N PHE A 173 2.65 -13.07 31.96
CA PHE A 173 1.74 -11.98 32.33
C PHE A 173 1.87 -10.77 31.36
N HIS A 174 3.10 -10.32 31.10
CA HIS A 174 3.35 -9.25 30.15
C HIS A 174 2.90 -9.61 28.73
N LEU A 175 3.09 -10.88 28.30
CA LEU A 175 2.59 -11.36 27.00
C LEU A 175 1.06 -11.32 26.91
N SER A 176 0.36 -11.74 27.97
CA SER A 176 -1.11 -11.70 27.99
C SER A 176 -1.64 -10.27 27.90
N SER A 177 -1.04 -9.35 28.65
CA SER A 177 -1.39 -7.92 28.59
C SER A 177 -1.08 -7.32 27.21
N LEU A 178 0.09 -7.62 26.66
CA LEU A 178 0.53 -7.19 25.33
C LEU A 178 -0.42 -7.72 24.24
N TYR A 179 -0.84 -8.98 24.30
CA TYR A 179 -1.77 -9.58 23.35
C TYR A 179 -3.13 -8.91 23.42
N ALA A 180 -3.63 -8.62 24.60
CA ALA A 180 -4.90 -7.90 24.80
C ALA A 180 -4.83 -6.48 24.20
N LYS A 181 -3.74 -5.75 24.44
CA LYS A 181 -3.54 -4.38 23.92
C LYS A 181 -3.37 -4.35 22.39
N LEU A 182 -2.76 -5.37 21.79
CA LEU A 182 -2.58 -5.51 20.35
C LEU A 182 -3.80 -6.11 19.64
N GLY A 183 -4.78 -6.63 20.38
CA GLY A 183 -5.97 -7.29 19.83
C GLY A 183 -5.66 -8.60 19.09
N ILE A 184 -4.69 -9.38 19.59
CA ILE A 184 -4.17 -10.60 18.95
C ILE A 184 -4.20 -11.81 19.88
N SER A 185 -4.01 -13.01 19.32
CA SER A 185 -4.08 -14.25 20.09
C SER A 185 -2.82 -15.13 20.01
N SER A 186 -1.87 -14.79 19.14
CA SER A 186 -0.67 -15.60 18.92
C SER A 186 0.63 -14.80 18.92
N ARG A 187 1.74 -15.52 19.21
CA ARG A 187 3.09 -14.95 19.19
C ARG A 187 3.47 -14.40 17.80
N THR A 188 3.14 -15.13 16.74
CA THR A 188 3.44 -14.74 15.36
C THR A 188 2.68 -13.50 14.98
N GLU A 189 1.40 -13.41 15.36
CA GLU A 189 0.58 -12.21 15.16
C GLU A 189 1.15 -11.00 15.92
N ALA A 190 1.65 -11.22 17.14
CA ALA A 190 2.27 -10.15 17.93
C ALA A 190 3.49 -9.55 17.25
N VAL A 191 4.38 -10.38 16.70
CA VAL A 191 5.56 -9.91 15.98
C VAL A 191 5.14 -9.19 14.70
N LYS A 192 4.20 -9.76 13.91
CA LYS A 192 3.67 -9.14 12.71
C LYS A 192 3.06 -7.78 13.03
N ARG A 193 2.16 -7.71 14.02
CA ARG A 193 1.50 -6.48 14.44
C ARG A 193 2.48 -5.45 15.00
N GLY A 194 3.51 -5.89 15.72
CA GLY A 194 4.57 -5.03 16.23
C GLY A 194 5.40 -4.37 15.12
N ILE A 195 5.64 -5.08 14.01
CA ILE A 195 6.29 -4.52 12.81
C ILE A 195 5.36 -3.53 12.12
N GLU A 196 4.09 -3.90 11.92
CA GLU A 196 3.07 -3.03 11.30
C GLU A 196 2.89 -1.71 12.07
N LEU A 197 2.98 -1.76 13.40
CA LEU A 197 2.87 -0.59 14.29
C LEU A 197 4.20 0.17 14.46
N GLY A 198 5.29 -0.26 13.82
CA GLY A 198 6.61 0.36 13.96
C GLY A 198 7.23 0.21 15.37
N LEU A 199 6.72 -0.71 16.19
CA LEU A 199 7.24 -1.01 17.54
C LEU A 199 8.50 -1.87 17.49
N ILE A 200 8.72 -2.57 16.38
CA ILE A 200 9.85 -3.48 16.12
C ILE A 200 10.44 -3.15 14.77
N SER A 201 11.75 -2.99 14.69
CA SER A 201 12.54 -3.01 13.45
C SER A 201 13.33 -4.31 13.37
N LEU A 202 13.27 -4.98 12.23
CA LEU A 202 14.07 -6.19 11.96
C LEU A 202 15.43 -5.82 11.39
#